data_e45bbdf8c23bdcd08452e76949b63326
#
_entry.id   e45bbdf8c23bdcd08452e76949b63326
#
_cell.length_a   1.000
_cell.length_b   1.000
_cell.length_c   1.000
_cell.angle_alpha   90.00
_cell.angle_beta   90.00
_cell.angle_gamma   90.00
#
_symmetry.space_group_name_H-M   'P 1'
#
loop_
_entity.id
_entity.type
_entity.pdbx_description
1 polymer ?
#
loop_
_entity_poly.entity_id
_entity_poly.type
_entity_poly.pdbx_seq_one_letter_code
_entity_poly.pdbx_strand_id
1 'polypeptide(L)'
;MNTTKKLTEAALLSSLFIVVTIIAVSTGFGYAIYLDFIVPVFFCIICLKCDLKYTILSGITSLLIISLVLGNLGTAIWASQSVLLGIMCGYLINKPTMVMDDLVYGSVFGVIVMVFIDIYASTLIGYSFMKEFQGYSKWIYFNGYTNFIYYLMIALFPFGMVFCIYLLSLILGNKLHILDSNSLKKFLIFKNFRSLNQFLCCSKKAFYICVSYLAIFEVLKLLNVKVDSVYLKTIFISITYISLYFIIRDSCMSLQNFIIAKFRKLLYAIILFLIIILLLFFIFDVTVIGLIIINAFLNKKINIRLSQSNIVNKQINLLIEK
;
A
#
# COMPACT_ATOMS: atom_id res chain seq x y z
N MET A 1 24.08 7.04 14.44
CA MET A 1 23.95 8.53 14.49
C MET A 1 23.54 8.90 15.91
N ASN A 2 24.16 9.94 16.53
CA ASN A 2 23.81 10.38 17.89
C ASN A 2 22.36 10.92 17.93
N THR A 3 21.67 10.74 19.03
CA THR A 3 20.28 11.17 19.25
C THR A 3 20.08 12.66 18.93
N THR A 4 21.02 13.52 19.38
CA THR A 4 21.00 14.96 19.10
C THR A 4 21.07 15.28 17.61
N LYS A 5 21.93 14.58 16.86
CA LYS A 5 22.07 14.77 15.41
C LYS A 5 20.77 14.37 14.68
N LYS A 6 20.13 13.26 15.06
CA LYS A 6 18.85 12.84 14.48
C LYS A 6 17.74 13.88 14.73
N LEU A 7 17.67 14.42 15.94
CA LEU A 7 16.70 15.45 16.29
C LEU A 7 16.93 16.73 15.49
N THR A 8 18.17 17.21 15.38
CA THR A 8 18.51 18.40 14.62
C THR A 8 18.18 18.25 13.12
N GLU A 9 18.52 17.11 12.54
CA GLU A 9 18.20 16.83 11.14
C GLU A 9 16.69 16.72 10.89
N ALA A 10 15.94 16.08 11.79
CA ALA A 10 14.50 16.02 11.71
C ALA A 10 13.87 17.42 11.80
N ALA A 11 14.38 18.28 12.69
CA ALA A 11 13.92 19.67 12.83
C ALA A 11 14.22 20.52 11.59
N LEU A 12 15.42 20.39 10.99
CA LEU A 12 15.79 21.08 9.75
C LEU A 12 14.90 20.65 8.58
N LEU A 13 14.68 19.34 8.41
CA LEU A 13 13.79 18.82 7.38
C LEU A 13 12.35 19.28 7.63
N SER A 14 11.89 19.28 8.88
CA SER A 14 10.58 19.78 9.28
C SER A 14 10.37 21.24 8.90
N SER A 15 11.33 22.11 9.18
CA SER A 15 11.26 23.53 8.81
C SER A 15 11.23 23.72 7.29
N LEU A 16 12.00 22.94 6.54
CA LEU A 16 11.94 22.93 5.08
C LEU A 16 10.54 22.55 4.57
N PHE A 17 9.95 21.49 5.15
CA PHE A 17 8.60 21.08 4.80
C PHE A 17 7.58 22.19 5.05
N ILE A 18 7.64 22.87 6.20
CA ILE A 18 6.72 23.97 6.54
C ILE A 18 6.81 25.08 5.49
N VAL A 19 8.02 25.52 5.16
CA VAL A 19 8.25 26.60 4.18
C VAL A 19 7.71 26.21 2.80
N VAL A 20 8.04 25.00 2.32
CA VAL A 20 7.57 24.53 1.02
C VAL A 20 6.05 24.38 1.00
N THR A 21 5.43 23.93 2.11
CA THR A 21 3.97 23.82 2.21
C THR A 21 3.31 25.21 2.14
N ILE A 22 3.84 26.19 2.85
CA ILE A 22 3.32 27.55 2.80
C ILE A 22 3.39 28.12 1.37
N ILE A 23 4.49 27.92 0.67
CA ILE A 23 4.65 28.33 -0.72
C ILE A 23 3.66 27.60 -1.63
N ALA A 24 3.53 26.26 -1.51
CA ALA A 24 2.61 25.46 -2.33
C ALA A 24 1.15 25.88 -2.13
N VAL A 25 0.74 26.13 -0.89
CA VAL A 25 -0.61 26.60 -0.58
C VAL A 25 -0.84 28.03 -1.10
N SER A 26 0.12 28.94 -0.90
CA SER A 26 -0.01 30.34 -1.33
C SER A 26 -0.06 30.49 -2.84
N THR A 27 0.66 29.67 -3.59
CA THR A 27 0.66 29.69 -5.06
C THR A 27 -0.50 28.91 -5.67
N GLY A 28 -1.05 27.93 -4.94
CA GLY A 28 -2.08 27.00 -5.42
C GLY A 28 -1.60 26.07 -6.53
N PHE A 29 -0.39 26.28 -7.08
CA PHE A 29 0.12 25.52 -8.21
C PHE A 29 0.59 24.14 -7.78
N GLY A 30 -0.02 23.10 -8.38
CA GLY A 30 0.36 21.71 -8.12
C GLY A 30 0.08 21.21 -6.69
N TYR A 31 -0.76 21.90 -5.93
CA TYR A 31 -1.02 21.61 -4.52
C TYR A 31 -1.45 20.16 -4.27
N ALA A 32 -2.31 19.60 -5.11
CA ALA A 32 -2.74 18.20 -5.00
C ALA A 32 -1.57 17.23 -5.19
N ILE A 33 -0.74 17.42 -6.23
CA ILE A 33 0.45 16.60 -6.49
C ILE A 33 1.45 16.74 -5.34
N TYR A 34 1.59 17.93 -4.79
CA TYR A 34 2.45 18.18 -3.64
C TYR A 34 1.99 17.38 -2.42
N LEU A 35 0.71 17.44 -2.07
CA LEU A 35 0.17 16.71 -0.93
C LEU A 35 0.23 15.20 -1.12
N ASP A 36 -0.18 14.70 -2.29
CA ASP A 36 -0.36 13.27 -2.50
C ASP A 36 0.96 12.51 -2.70
N PHE A 37 2.01 13.16 -3.21
CA PHE A 37 3.26 12.49 -3.54
C PHE A 37 4.48 13.09 -2.84
N ILE A 38 4.65 14.42 -2.86
CA ILE A 38 5.87 15.03 -2.32
C ILE A 38 5.90 14.94 -0.81
N VAL A 39 4.83 15.31 -0.14
CA VAL A 39 4.73 15.28 1.33
C VAL A 39 4.96 13.88 1.91
N PRO A 40 4.25 12.82 1.46
CA PRO A 40 4.47 11.51 2.04
C PRO A 40 5.85 10.93 1.72
N VAL A 41 6.41 11.17 0.54
CA VAL A 41 7.79 10.77 0.22
C VAL A 41 8.79 11.49 1.12
N PHE A 42 8.57 12.76 1.39
CA PHE A 42 9.41 13.56 2.27
C PHE A 42 9.42 12.99 3.70
N PHE A 43 8.25 12.72 4.29
CA PHE A 43 8.17 12.10 5.62
C PHE A 43 8.69 10.66 5.66
N CYS A 44 8.55 9.92 4.57
CA CYS A 44 9.18 8.62 4.43
C CYS A 44 10.71 8.73 4.52
N ILE A 45 11.32 9.71 3.82
CA ILE A 45 12.76 9.97 3.86
C ILE A 45 13.22 10.41 5.26
N ILE A 46 12.47 11.25 5.96
CA ILE A 46 12.77 11.59 7.35
C ILE A 46 12.79 10.33 8.21
N CYS A 47 11.80 9.44 8.03
CA CYS A 47 11.72 8.19 8.78
C CYS A 47 12.91 7.26 8.51
N LEU A 48 13.36 7.17 7.26
CA LEU A 48 14.53 6.39 6.89
C LEU A 48 15.83 6.94 7.50
N LYS A 49 15.93 8.27 7.65
CA LYS A 49 17.14 8.96 8.12
C LYS A 49 17.19 9.16 9.64
N CYS A 50 16.07 9.53 10.25
CA CYS A 50 15.99 10.02 11.63
C CYS A 50 15.28 9.08 12.61
N ASP A 51 14.82 7.92 12.19
CA ASP A 51 13.97 6.97 12.90
C ASP A 51 12.50 7.45 13.10
N LEU A 52 11.63 6.48 13.39
CA LEU A 52 10.19 6.69 13.54
C LEU A 52 9.83 7.74 14.61
N LYS A 53 10.49 7.70 15.78
CA LYS A 53 10.21 8.60 16.91
C LYS A 53 10.34 10.08 16.53
N TYR A 54 11.44 10.44 15.88
CA TYR A 54 11.71 11.83 15.50
C TYR A 54 10.86 12.27 14.32
N THR A 55 10.49 11.34 13.44
CA THR A 55 9.58 11.61 12.33
C THR A 55 8.16 11.93 12.80
N ILE A 56 7.64 11.17 13.77
CA ILE A 56 6.33 11.46 14.37
C ILE A 56 6.35 12.85 15.03
N LEU A 57 7.38 13.14 15.82
CA LEU A 57 7.51 14.44 16.47
C LEU A 57 7.55 15.58 15.45
N SER A 58 8.37 15.43 14.41
CA SER A 58 8.46 16.41 13.33
C SER A 58 7.15 16.56 12.54
N GLY A 59 6.43 15.47 12.32
CA GLY A 59 5.12 15.52 11.67
C GLY A 59 4.09 16.32 12.48
N ILE A 60 3.96 16.01 13.77
CA ILE A 60 3.03 16.73 14.65
C ILE A 60 3.37 18.21 14.72
N THR A 61 4.64 18.55 14.98
CA THR A 61 5.07 19.94 15.08
C THR A 61 4.87 20.72 13.78
N SER A 62 5.17 20.10 12.64
CA SER A 62 4.97 20.73 11.33
C SER A 62 3.51 21.01 11.04
N LEU A 63 2.61 20.06 11.30
CA LEU A 63 1.18 20.23 11.07
C LEU A 63 0.59 21.32 11.98
N LEU A 64 1.04 21.39 13.24
CA LEU A 64 0.63 22.46 14.15
C LEU A 64 1.08 23.84 13.65
N ILE A 65 2.33 23.97 13.21
CA ILE A 65 2.84 25.25 12.70
C ILE A 65 2.12 25.65 11.42
N ILE A 66 1.91 24.71 10.48
CA ILE A 66 1.18 24.98 9.23
C ILE A 66 -0.25 25.47 9.53
N SER A 67 -0.96 24.83 10.47
CA SER A 67 -2.32 25.22 10.84
C SER A 67 -2.37 26.63 11.44
N LEU A 68 -1.39 26.99 12.26
CA LEU A 68 -1.30 28.31 12.89
C LEU A 68 -0.89 29.40 11.90
N VAL A 69 0.10 29.14 11.05
CA VAL A 69 0.61 30.14 10.08
C VAL A 69 -0.39 30.42 8.97
N LEU A 70 -1.03 29.38 8.43
CA LEU A 70 -2.02 29.55 7.37
C LEU A 70 -3.41 29.95 7.88
N GLY A 71 -3.65 29.85 9.18
CA GLY A 71 -4.97 30.10 9.77
C GLY A 71 -6.07 29.16 9.22
N ASN A 72 -5.69 28.05 8.60
CA ASN A 72 -6.58 27.12 7.93
C ASN A 72 -6.34 25.68 8.42
N LEU A 73 -7.22 25.20 9.29
CA LEU A 73 -7.17 23.83 9.79
C LEU A 73 -7.35 22.79 8.68
N GLY A 74 -8.07 23.13 7.61
CA GLY A 74 -8.30 22.24 6.48
C GLY A 74 -7.02 21.77 5.81
N THR A 75 -6.08 22.67 5.57
CA THR A 75 -4.78 22.34 4.97
C THR A 75 -3.98 21.37 5.83
N ALA A 76 -4.01 21.55 7.16
CA ALA A 76 -3.33 20.64 8.09
C ALA A 76 -4.00 19.26 8.16
N ILE A 77 -5.33 19.20 8.11
CA ILE A 77 -6.09 17.95 8.08
C ILE A 77 -5.73 17.15 6.82
N TRP A 78 -5.74 17.76 5.64
CA TRP A 78 -5.35 17.11 4.41
C TRP A 78 -3.89 16.68 4.40
N ALA A 79 -2.98 17.54 4.85
CA ALA A 79 -1.57 17.21 4.95
C ALA A 79 -1.31 16.07 5.95
N SER A 80 -2.15 15.90 6.98
CA SER A 80 -1.99 14.81 7.96
C SER A 80 -2.14 13.42 7.36
N GLN A 81 -3.01 13.23 6.35
CA GLN A 81 -3.10 11.98 5.61
C GLN A 81 -1.76 11.62 4.97
N SER A 82 -1.18 12.57 4.27
CA SER A 82 0.09 12.41 3.55
C SER A 82 1.25 12.14 4.51
N VAL A 83 1.29 12.85 5.63
CA VAL A 83 2.28 12.64 6.70
C VAL A 83 2.18 11.22 7.28
N LEU A 84 0.96 10.77 7.62
CA LEU A 84 0.73 9.44 8.17
C LEU A 84 1.12 8.32 7.18
N LEU A 85 0.76 8.46 5.89
CA LEU A 85 1.15 7.51 4.86
C LEU A 85 2.67 7.47 4.66
N GLY A 86 3.33 8.64 4.67
CA GLY A 86 4.79 8.72 4.57
C GLY A 86 5.50 8.04 5.73
N ILE A 87 5.06 8.30 6.97
CA ILE A 87 5.60 7.66 8.18
C ILE A 87 5.42 6.13 8.11
N MET A 88 4.22 5.67 7.73
CA MET A 88 3.93 4.24 7.61
C MET A 88 4.81 3.56 6.56
N CYS A 89 4.94 4.16 5.37
CA CYS A 89 5.82 3.64 4.32
C CYS A 89 7.28 3.59 4.78
N GLY A 90 7.79 4.64 5.43
CA GLY A 90 9.15 4.66 5.96
C GLY A 90 9.40 3.59 7.01
N TYR A 91 8.43 3.38 7.90
CA TYR A 91 8.49 2.31 8.88
C TYR A 91 8.53 0.92 8.23
N LEU A 92 7.67 0.66 7.24
CA LEU A 92 7.64 -0.61 6.52
C LEU A 92 8.93 -0.86 5.72
N ILE A 93 9.47 0.16 5.07
CA ILE A 93 10.73 0.06 4.30
C ILE A 93 11.89 -0.40 5.18
N ASN A 94 12.01 0.12 6.40
CA ASN A 94 13.09 -0.23 7.32
C ASN A 94 12.92 -1.64 7.93
N LYS A 95 11.71 -2.21 7.94
CA LYS A 95 11.48 -3.54 8.49
C LYS A 95 11.97 -4.66 7.56
N PRO A 96 12.44 -5.80 8.12
CA PRO A 96 12.82 -6.98 7.33
C PRO A 96 11.60 -7.79 6.86
N THR A 97 10.60 -7.11 6.31
CA THR A 97 9.38 -7.68 5.75
C THR A 97 9.51 -7.86 4.24
N MET A 98 8.68 -8.72 3.65
CA MET A 98 8.62 -8.85 2.20
C MET A 98 7.94 -7.63 1.58
N VAL A 99 8.35 -7.22 0.38
CA VAL A 99 7.78 -6.07 -0.33
C VAL A 99 6.27 -6.19 -0.50
N MET A 100 5.76 -7.40 -0.77
CA MET A 100 4.32 -7.62 -0.94
C MET A 100 3.55 -7.43 0.37
N ASP A 101 4.13 -7.83 1.50
CA ASP A 101 3.53 -7.62 2.82
C ASP A 101 3.43 -6.12 3.13
N ASP A 102 4.48 -5.36 2.80
CA ASP A 102 4.50 -3.91 3.00
C ASP A 102 3.39 -3.23 2.20
N LEU A 103 3.17 -3.67 0.96
CA LEU A 103 2.09 -3.16 0.13
C LEU A 103 0.71 -3.53 0.67
N VAL A 104 0.52 -4.74 1.21
CA VAL A 104 -0.74 -5.14 1.87
C VAL A 104 -1.01 -4.23 3.07
N TYR A 105 -0.07 -4.16 4.00
CA TYR A 105 -0.26 -3.41 5.25
C TYR A 105 -0.37 -1.91 4.99
N GLY A 106 0.45 -1.38 4.09
CA GLY A 106 0.39 0.02 3.69
C GLY A 106 -0.95 0.39 3.05
N SER A 107 -1.46 -0.45 2.15
CA SER A 107 -2.75 -0.20 1.47
C SER A 107 -3.93 -0.26 2.43
N VAL A 108 -3.97 -1.25 3.31
CA VAL A 108 -5.02 -1.36 4.34
C VAL A 108 -4.98 -0.15 5.26
N PHE A 109 -3.79 0.23 5.74
CA PHE A 109 -3.61 1.43 6.54
C PHE A 109 -4.05 2.69 5.79
N GLY A 110 -3.71 2.78 4.50
CA GLY A 110 -4.10 3.90 3.64
C GLY A 110 -5.60 4.07 3.50
N VAL A 111 -6.36 2.97 3.32
CA VAL A 111 -7.84 3.02 3.31
C VAL A 111 -8.39 3.54 4.64
N ILE A 112 -7.87 3.02 5.75
CA ILE A 112 -8.32 3.43 7.09
C ILE A 112 -8.07 4.92 7.29
N VAL A 113 -6.83 5.39 7.02
CA VAL A 113 -6.46 6.81 7.19
C VAL A 113 -7.30 7.70 6.28
N MET A 114 -7.48 7.33 5.00
CA MET A 114 -8.27 8.10 4.06
C MET A 114 -9.72 8.29 4.54
N VAL A 115 -10.36 7.23 5.02
CA VAL A 115 -11.74 7.32 5.51
C VAL A 115 -11.82 8.11 6.81
N PHE A 116 -10.86 7.94 7.74
CA PHE A 116 -10.80 8.74 8.96
C PHE A 116 -10.63 10.24 8.66
N ILE A 117 -9.73 10.59 7.76
CA ILE A 117 -9.52 12.00 7.36
C ILE A 117 -10.78 12.55 6.68
N ASP A 118 -11.47 11.76 5.85
CA ASP A 118 -12.71 12.18 5.20
C ASP A 118 -13.82 12.51 6.23
N ILE A 119 -13.92 11.75 7.32
CA ILE A 119 -14.88 12.03 8.40
C ILE A 119 -14.61 13.43 9.00
N TYR A 120 -13.35 13.72 9.34
CA TYR A 120 -12.98 15.02 9.92
C TYR A 120 -13.06 16.15 8.90
N ALA A 121 -12.61 15.91 7.67
CA ALA A 121 -12.66 16.89 6.60
C ALA A 121 -14.11 17.26 6.25
N SER A 122 -15.01 16.28 6.13
CA SER A 122 -16.41 16.55 5.81
C SER A 122 -17.14 17.34 6.90
N THR A 123 -16.78 17.13 8.16
CA THR A 123 -17.41 17.83 9.30
C THR A 123 -16.86 19.24 9.50
N LEU A 124 -15.55 19.47 9.30
CA LEU A 124 -14.89 20.73 9.61
C LEU A 124 -14.77 21.66 8.40
N ILE A 125 -14.65 21.10 7.18
CA ILE A 125 -14.38 21.87 5.96
C ILE A 125 -15.56 21.81 4.99
N GLY A 126 -16.48 20.84 5.19
CA GLY A 126 -17.61 20.61 4.29
C GLY A 126 -17.26 19.88 3.00
N TYR A 127 -16.00 19.45 2.84
CA TYR A 127 -15.52 18.72 1.67
C TYR A 127 -15.32 17.22 1.99
N SER A 128 -15.70 16.33 1.08
CA SER A 128 -15.57 14.88 1.25
C SER A 128 -15.11 14.21 -0.04
N PHE A 129 -13.98 13.52 0.03
CA PHE A 129 -13.48 12.66 -1.05
C PHE A 129 -14.46 11.55 -1.40
N MET A 130 -15.10 10.98 -0.39
CA MET A 130 -16.06 9.90 -0.61
C MET A 130 -17.24 10.36 -1.46
N LYS A 131 -17.71 11.61 -1.27
CA LYS A 131 -18.77 12.19 -2.12
C LYS A 131 -18.29 12.44 -3.53
N GLU A 132 -17.04 12.87 -3.72
CA GLU A 132 -16.47 13.02 -5.06
C GLU A 132 -16.36 11.69 -5.78
N PHE A 133 -15.82 10.65 -5.14
CA PHE A 133 -15.76 9.32 -5.74
C PHE A 133 -17.14 8.75 -6.07
N GLN A 134 -18.15 9.05 -5.26
CA GLN A 134 -19.54 8.73 -5.63
C GLN A 134 -20.01 9.49 -6.87
N GLY A 135 -19.61 10.75 -7.02
CA GLY A 135 -19.85 11.54 -8.23
C GLY A 135 -19.21 10.89 -9.46
N TYR A 136 -17.94 10.56 -9.39
CA TYR A 136 -17.22 9.90 -10.49
C TYR A 136 -17.78 8.53 -10.83
N SER A 137 -18.18 7.73 -9.84
CA SER A 137 -18.77 6.41 -10.10
C SER A 137 -20.12 6.48 -10.82
N LYS A 138 -20.90 7.57 -10.64
CA LYS A 138 -22.14 7.83 -11.38
C LYS A 138 -21.90 8.26 -12.83
N TRP A 139 -20.78 8.90 -13.11
CA TRP A 139 -20.38 9.32 -14.46
C TRP A 139 -20.00 8.12 -15.35
N ILE A 140 -19.48 7.07 -14.75
CA ILE A 140 -19.17 5.83 -15.45
C ILE A 140 -20.50 5.05 -15.60
N TYR A 141 -21.16 5.24 -16.73
CA TYR A 141 -22.50 4.69 -17.07
C TYR A 141 -22.46 3.14 -17.22
N PHE A 142 -22.18 2.42 -16.14
CA PHE A 142 -22.41 0.99 -16.06
C PHE A 142 -23.59 0.73 -15.13
N ASN A 143 -24.82 0.65 -15.72
CA ASN A 143 -26.04 0.35 -14.99
C ASN A 143 -25.86 -0.87 -14.08
N GLY A 144 -26.02 -0.66 -12.76
CA GLY A 144 -25.94 -1.72 -11.73
C GLY A 144 -24.57 -1.87 -11.03
N TYR A 145 -23.46 -1.35 -11.58
CA TYR A 145 -22.12 -1.52 -11.01
C TYR A 145 -21.54 -0.27 -10.32
N THR A 146 -22.32 0.77 -10.13
CA THR A 146 -21.87 2.04 -9.54
C THR A 146 -21.26 1.85 -8.15
N ASN A 147 -21.89 1.04 -7.29
CA ASN A 147 -21.36 0.75 -5.95
C ASN A 147 -20.04 -0.05 -6.01
N PHE A 148 -19.94 -1.00 -6.93
CA PHE A 148 -18.70 -1.78 -7.12
C PHE A 148 -17.55 -0.85 -7.52
N ILE A 149 -17.78 0.01 -8.52
CA ILE A 149 -16.78 0.98 -9.00
C ILE A 149 -16.37 1.93 -7.88
N TYR A 150 -17.31 2.44 -7.10
CA TYR A 150 -17.05 3.30 -5.97
C TYR A 150 -16.08 2.67 -4.94
N TYR A 151 -16.40 1.47 -4.45
CA TYR A 151 -15.53 0.78 -3.48
C TYR A 151 -14.19 0.36 -4.08
N LEU A 152 -14.17 0.03 -5.37
CA LEU A 152 -12.94 -0.28 -6.09
C LEU A 152 -12.03 0.94 -6.18
N MET A 153 -12.58 2.12 -6.49
CA MET A 153 -11.81 3.38 -6.51
C MET A 153 -11.21 3.70 -5.13
N ILE A 154 -12.01 3.54 -4.06
CA ILE A 154 -11.53 3.76 -2.68
C ILE A 154 -10.46 2.74 -2.26
N ALA A 155 -10.46 1.54 -2.82
CA ALA A 155 -9.42 0.55 -2.58
C ALA A 155 -8.15 0.84 -3.40
N LEU A 156 -8.31 1.16 -4.68
CA LEU A 156 -7.19 1.37 -5.61
C LEU A 156 -6.42 2.67 -5.34
N PHE A 157 -7.10 3.73 -4.92
CA PHE A 157 -6.44 5.02 -4.70
C PHE A 157 -5.36 4.96 -3.61
N PRO A 158 -5.63 4.50 -2.36
CA PRO A 158 -4.60 4.35 -1.35
C PRO A 158 -3.53 3.31 -1.73
N PHE A 159 -3.91 2.23 -2.42
CA PHE A 159 -2.96 1.24 -2.93
C PHE A 159 -1.97 1.88 -3.91
N GLY A 160 -2.47 2.65 -4.87
CA GLY A 160 -1.64 3.38 -5.84
C GLY A 160 -0.73 4.40 -5.17
N MET A 161 -1.26 5.19 -4.21
CA MET A 161 -0.47 6.15 -3.42
C MET A 161 0.66 5.45 -2.66
N VAL A 162 0.35 4.40 -1.90
CA VAL A 162 1.35 3.64 -1.13
C VAL A 162 2.43 3.07 -2.04
N PHE A 163 2.04 2.50 -3.18
CA PHE A 163 2.99 1.97 -4.17
C PHE A 163 3.92 3.06 -4.71
N CYS A 164 3.39 4.22 -5.10
CA CYS A 164 4.19 5.34 -5.60
C CYS A 164 5.11 5.91 -4.52
N ILE A 165 4.60 6.15 -3.30
CA ILE A 165 5.39 6.65 -2.17
C ILE A 165 6.54 5.69 -1.87
N TYR A 166 6.25 4.40 -1.78
CA TYR A 166 7.23 3.36 -1.50
C TYR A 166 8.34 3.31 -2.55
N LEU A 167 7.97 3.33 -3.83
CA LEU A 167 8.91 3.30 -4.94
C LEU A 167 9.77 4.57 -5.00
N LEU A 168 9.14 5.76 -4.94
CA LEU A 168 9.85 7.04 -4.99
C LEU A 168 10.80 7.21 -3.81
N SER A 169 10.36 6.80 -2.61
CA SER A 169 11.20 6.88 -1.40
C SER A 169 12.42 5.96 -1.47
N LEU A 170 12.30 4.77 -2.05
CA LEU A 170 13.43 3.88 -2.27
C LEU A 170 14.42 4.46 -3.30
N ILE A 171 13.93 5.04 -4.40
CA ILE A 171 14.78 5.67 -5.42
C ILE A 171 15.54 6.85 -4.83
N LEU A 172 14.84 7.75 -4.13
CA LEU A 172 15.46 8.91 -3.49
C LEU A 172 16.38 8.51 -2.35
N GLY A 173 15.95 7.56 -1.51
CA GLY A 173 16.78 7.04 -0.42
C GLY A 173 18.10 6.43 -0.89
N ASN A 174 18.07 5.74 -2.04
CA ASN A 174 19.30 5.23 -2.66
C ASN A 174 20.19 6.36 -3.18
N LYS A 175 19.64 7.38 -3.83
CA LYS A 175 20.40 8.55 -4.30
C LYS A 175 21.03 9.35 -3.14
N LEU A 176 20.36 9.41 -2.01
CA LEU A 176 20.83 10.10 -0.81
C LEU A 176 21.74 9.22 0.08
N HIS A 177 21.98 7.98 -0.29
CA HIS A 177 22.77 7.01 0.48
C HIS A 177 22.31 6.82 1.94
N ILE A 178 20.99 6.83 2.17
CA ILE A 178 20.38 6.68 3.49
C ILE A 178 19.73 5.31 3.72
N LEU A 179 19.77 4.42 2.72
CA LEU A 179 19.15 3.10 2.82
C LEU A 179 20.00 2.15 3.68
N ASP A 180 19.36 1.52 4.65
CA ASP A 180 19.93 0.40 5.42
C ASP A 180 19.97 -0.88 4.58
N SER A 181 20.60 -1.93 5.09
CA SER A 181 20.72 -3.22 4.40
C SER A 181 19.38 -3.83 3.99
N ASN A 182 18.32 -3.65 4.79
CA ASN A 182 16.98 -4.15 4.49
C ASN A 182 16.30 -3.32 3.38
N SER A 183 16.34 -2.01 3.49
CA SER A 183 15.77 -1.09 2.51
C SER A 183 16.51 -1.14 1.17
N LEU A 184 17.82 -1.35 1.19
CA LEU A 184 18.62 -1.56 -0.02
C LEU A 184 18.20 -2.83 -0.77
N LYS A 185 17.96 -3.94 -0.05
CA LYS A 185 17.42 -5.17 -0.68
C LYS A 185 16.08 -4.90 -1.37
N LYS A 186 15.18 -4.17 -0.72
CA LYS A 186 13.87 -3.79 -1.29
C LYS A 186 14.03 -2.90 -2.53
N PHE A 187 14.96 -1.95 -2.50
CA PHE A 187 15.31 -1.14 -3.67
C PHE A 187 15.80 -2.00 -4.84
N LEU A 188 16.70 -2.96 -4.59
CA LEU A 188 17.22 -3.86 -5.64
C LEU A 188 16.12 -4.74 -6.24
N ILE A 189 15.12 -5.15 -5.44
CA ILE A 189 13.92 -5.84 -5.95
C ILE A 189 13.18 -4.97 -6.96
N PHE A 190 12.93 -3.70 -6.65
CA PHE A 190 12.25 -2.78 -7.57
C PHE A 190 13.09 -2.45 -8.79
N LYS A 191 14.40 -2.24 -8.64
CA LYS A 191 15.31 -2.01 -9.77
C LYS A 191 15.28 -3.17 -10.76
N ASN A 192 15.11 -4.40 -10.28
CA ASN A 192 15.05 -5.61 -11.10
C ASN A 192 13.63 -6.22 -11.13
N PHE A 193 12.61 -5.39 -11.02
CA PHE A 193 11.22 -5.84 -10.90
C PHE A 193 10.78 -6.76 -12.03
N ARG A 194 11.19 -6.48 -13.27
CA ARG A 194 10.82 -7.29 -14.45
C ARG A 194 11.23 -8.76 -14.32
N SER A 195 12.41 -9.03 -13.75
CA SER A 195 12.93 -10.41 -13.59
C SER A 195 12.45 -11.07 -12.30
N LEU A 196 12.17 -10.27 -11.25
CA LEU A 196 11.85 -10.77 -9.92
C LEU A 196 10.35 -10.86 -9.63
N ASN A 197 9.50 -10.11 -10.36
CA ASN A 197 8.06 -10.00 -10.08
C ASN A 197 7.36 -11.35 -9.96
N GLN A 198 7.71 -12.32 -10.80
CA GLN A 198 7.13 -13.67 -10.78
C GLN A 198 7.44 -14.45 -9.50
N PHE A 199 8.52 -14.11 -8.77
CA PHE A 199 8.92 -14.76 -7.53
C PHE A 199 8.51 -13.97 -6.28
N LEU A 200 7.96 -12.77 -6.43
CA LEU A 200 7.48 -11.96 -5.32
C LEU A 200 6.16 -12.50 -4.80
N CYS A 201 6.18 -13.03 -3.58
CA CYS A 201 5.02 -13.56 -2.87
C CYS A 201 4.80 -12.82 -1.55
N CYS A 202 3.60 -12.97 -1.00
CA CYS A 202 3.32 -12.57 0.37
C CYS A 202 3.90 -13.57 1.37
N SER A 203 4.25 -13.11 2.57
CA SER A 203 4.59 -14.03 3.66
C SER A 203 3.39 -14.91 4.04
N LYS A 204 3.67 -16.06 4.68
CA LYS A 204 2.59 -16.91 5.20
C LYS A 204 1.64 -16.12 6.11
N LYS A 205 2.19 -15.25 6.96
CA LYS A 205 1.41 -14.44 7.90
C LYS A 205 0.47 -13.48 7.18
N ALA A 206 0.97 -12.68 6.24
CA ALA A 206 0.16 -11.72 5.50
C ALA A 206 -0.94 -12.41 4.68
N PHE A 207 -0.61 -13.53 4.02
CA PHE A 207 -1.60 -14.30 3.27
C PHE A 207 -2.73 -14.82 4.16
N TYR A 208 -2.41 -15.47 5.29
CA TYR A 208 -3.45 -15.99 6.19
C TYR A 208 -4.24 -14.87 6.89
N ILE A 209 -3.65 -13.70 7.13
CA ILE A 209 -4.39 -12.51 7.62
C ILE A 209 -5.44 -12.10 6.58
N CYS A 210 -5.06 -12.01 5.30
CA CYS A 210 -6.03 -11.68 4.23
C CYS A 210 -7.13 -12.75 4.12
N VAL A 211 -6.77 -14.04 4.17
CA VAL A 211 -7.76 -15.16 4.10
C VAL A 211 -8.69 -15.16 5.31
N SER A 212 -8.16 -14.98 6.53
CA SER A 212 -8.99 -14.93 7.75
C SER A 212 -9.92 -13.71 7.73
N TYR A 213 -9.45 -12.57 7.23
CA TYR A 213 -10.28 -11.40 7.05
C TYR A 213 -11.46 -11.67 6.10
N LEU A 214 -11.21 -12.27 4.93
CA LEU A 214 -12.27 -12.63 4.00
C LEU A 214 -13.27 -13.61 4.62
N ALA A 215 -12.79 -14.64 5.33
CA ALA A 215 -13.66 -15.60 6.01
C ALA A 215 -14.56 -14.93 7.05
N ILE A 216 -14.00 -14.03 7.88
CA ILE A 216 -14.77 -13.28 8.88
C ILE A 216 -15.80 -12.38 8.18
N PHE A 217 -15.42 -11.70 7.09
CA PHE A 217 -16.32 -10.81 6.37
C PHE A 217 -17.50 -11.57 5.75
N GLU A 218 -17.27 -12.76 5.16
CA GLU A 218 -18.36 -13.60 4.63
C GLU A 218 -19.25 -14.16 5.75
N VAL A 219 -18.70 -14.54 6.89
CA VAL A 219 -19.51 -14.93 8.06
C VAL A 219 -20.40 -13.78 8.56
N LEU A 220 -19.86 -12.57 8.66
CA LEU A 220 -20.66 -11.39 9.05
C LEU A 220 -21.79 -11.10 8.08
N LYS A 221 -21.53 -11.30 6.78
CA LYS A 221 -22.53 -11.16 5.72
C LYS A 221 -23.63 -12.21 5.83
N LEU A 222 -23.27 -13.48 6.10
CA LEU A 222 -24.22 -14.56 6.32
C LEU A 222 -25.09 -14.34 7.58
N LEU A 223 -24.51 -13.78 8.63
CA LEU A 223 -25.23 -13.43 9.86
C LEU A 223 -26.11 -12.17 9.70
N ASN A 224 -26.17 -11.58 8.51
CA ASN A 224 -26.91 -10.35 8.22
C ASN A 224 -26.63 -9.20 9.20
N VAL A 225 -25.37 -9.10 9.67
CA VAL A 225 -24.94 -8.00 10.54
C VAL A 225 -25.02 -6.69 9.75
N LYS A 226 -26.00 -5.85 10.07
CA LYS A 226 -26.12 -4.54 9.42
C LYS A 226 -25.08 -3.59 9.98
N VAL A 227 -24.23 -3.07 9.10
CA VAL A 227 -23.31 -1.98 9.41
C VAL A 227 -23.97 -0.69 8.96
N ASP A 228 -24.57 0.05 9.90
CA ASP A 228 -25.33 1.27 9.60
C ASP A 228 -24.44 2.43 9.16
N SER A 229 -23.19 2.46 9.62
CA SER A 229 -22.23 3.49 9.25
C SER A 229 -21.70 3.28 7.83
N VAL A 230 -21.93 4.27 6.96
CA VAL A 230 -21.41 4.30 5.58
C VAL A 230 -19.89 4.21 5.57
N TYR A 231 -19.23 4.88 6.50
CA TYR A 231 -17.76 4.88 6.63
C TYR A 231 -17.21 3.50 6.97
N LEU A 232 -17.77 2.83 7.98
CA LEU A 232 -17.34 1.46 8.34
C LEU A 232 -17.60 0.47 7.21
N LYS A 233 -18.75 0.55 6.55
CA LYS A 233 -19.07 -0.26 5.38
C LYS A 233 -18.04 -0.06 4.26
N THR A 234 -17.65 1.19 4.02
CA THR A 234 -16.64 1.53 3.01
C THR A 234 -15.28 0.92 3.35
N ILE A 235 -14.82 1.05 4.62
CA ILE A 235 -13.57 0.43 5.06
C ILE A 235 -13.60 -1.09 4.83
N PHE A 236 -14.64 -1.76 5.32
CA PHE A 236 -14.72 -3.22 5.20
C PHE A 236 -14.73 -3.70 3.75
N ILE A 237 -15.55 -3.11 2.89
CA ILE A 237 -15.61 -3.54 1.48
C ILE A 237 -14.30 -3.21 0.74
N SER A 238 -13.69 -2.06 0.99
CA SER A 238 -12.42 -1.69 0.32
C SER A 238 -11.26 -2.58 0.76
N ILE A 239 -11.17 -2.96 2.03
CA ILE A 239 -10.19 -3.93 2.52
C ILE A 239 -10.46 -5.31 1.92
N THR A 240 -11.71 -5.70 1.69
CA THR A 240 -12.06 -6.94 0.99
C THR A 240 -11.46 -6.97 -0.42
N TYR A 241 -11.57 -5.90 -1.19
CA TYR A 241 -10.98 -5.83 -2.54
C TYR A 241 -9.45 -5.88 -2.52
N ILE A 242 -8.81 -5.19 -1.57
CA ILE A 242 -7.36 -5.29 -1.40
C ILE A 242 -6.95 -6.72 -1.06
N SER A 243 -7.62 -7.36 -0.11
CA SER A 243 -7.34 -8.74 0.31
C SER A 243 -7.53 -9.73 -0.83
N LEU A 244 -8.62 -9.61 -1.61
CA LEU A 244 -8.88 -10.42 -2.80
C LEU A 244 -7.78 -10.26 -3.84
N TYR A 245 -7.36 -9.03 -4.15
CA TYR A 245 -6.29 -8.76 -5.10
C TYR A 245 -5.01 -9.50 -4.72
N PHE A 246 -4.57 -9.36 -3.47
CA PHE A 246 -3.32 -9.98 -3.02
C PHE A 246 -3.42 -11.52 -2.95
N ILE A 247 -4.56 -12.07 -2.54
CA ILE A 247 -4.79 -13.53 -2.51
C ILE A 247 -4.77 -14.11 -3.93
N ILE A 248 -5.49 -13.50 -4.86
CA ILE A 248 -5.55 -13.96 -6.26
C ILE A 248 -4.16 -13.88 -6.88
N ARG A 249 -3.49 -12.73 -6.77
CA ARG A 249 -2.14 -12.53 -7.30
C ARG A 249 -1.14 -13.54 -6.74
N ASP A 250 -1.09 -13.69 -5.42
CA ASP A 250 -0.14 -14.57 -4.74
C ASP A 250 -0.37 -16.04 -5.10
N SER A 251 -1.64 -16.46 -5.18
CA SER A 251 -2.00 -17.83 -5.54
C SER A 251 -1.70 -18.12 -7.02
N CYS A 252 -1.99 -17.19 -7.93
CA CYS A 252 -1.68 -17.33 -9.34
C CYS A 252 -0.17 -17.43 -9.57
N MET A 253 0.64 -16.55 -8.94
CA MET A 253 2.10 -16.58 -9.08
C MET A 253 2.70 -17.87 -8.50
N SER A 254 2.22 -18.34 -7.35
CA SER A 254 2.66 -19.60 -6.75
C SER A 254 2.35 -20.79 -7.65
N LEU A 255 1.16 -20.83 -8.25
CA LEU A 255 0.74 -21.91 -9.13
C LEU A 255 1.50 -21.89 -10.47
N GLN A 256 1.70 -20.72 -11.06
CA GLN A 256 2.52 -20.56 -12.26
C GLN A 256 3.95 -21.05 -12.05
N ASN A 257 4.59 -20.63 -10.94
CA ASN A 257 5.95 -21.07 -10.63
C ASN A 257 6.04 -22.58 -10.39
N PHE A 258 5.04 -23.17 -9.76
CA PHE A 258 4.96 -24.63 -9.60
C PHE A 258 4.90 -25.35 -10.96
N ILE A 259 4.05 -24.88 -11.89
CA ILE A 259 3.91 -25.48 -13.23
C ILE A 259 5.20 -25.32 -14.04
N ILE A 260 5.81 -24.15 -14.03
CA ILE A 260 7.08 -23.92 -14.72
C ILE A 260 8.17 -24.85 -14.17
N ALA A 261 8.25 -25.00 -12.85
CA ALA A 261 9.22 -25.90 -12.23
C ALA A 261 8.99 -27.37 -12.57
N LYS A 262 7.72 -27.82 -12.67
CA LYS A 262 7.36 -29.20 -12.94
C LYS A 262 7.49 -29.57 -14.42
N PHE A 263 6.99 -28.72 -15.31
CA PHE A 263 6.89 -29.04 -16.74
C PHE A 263 7.99 -28.37 -17.60
N ARG A 264 8.75 -27.43 -17.03
CA ARG A 264 9.82 -26.67 -17.73
C ARG A 264 9.38 -25.97 -19.03
N LYS A 265 8.07 -25.76 -19.20
CA LYS A 265 7.49 -25.10 -20.39
C LYS A 265 6.63 -23.91 -19.92
N LEU A 266 6.97 -22.74 -20.38
CA LEU A 266 6.29 -21.48 -20.06
C LEU A 266 4.86 -21.44 -20.62
N LEU A 267 4.62 -22.15 -21.74
CA LEU A 267 3.32 -22.19 -22.41
C LEU A 267 2.22 -22.75 -21.49
N TYR A 268 2.51 -23.79 -20.70
CA TYR A 268 1.52 -24.31 -19.76
C TYR A 268 1.13 -23.33 -18.65
N ALA A 269 2.06 -22.49 -18.21
CA ALA A 269 1.78 -21.46 -17.23
C ALA A 269 0.88 -20.34 -17.80
N ILE A 270 1.07 -20.00 -19.08
CA ILE A 270 0.22 -19.00 -19.78
C ILE A 270 -1.20 -19.56 -19.97
N ILE A 271 -1.33 -20.79 -20.45
CA ILE A 271 -2.65 -21.43 -20.64
C ILE A 271 -3.40 -21.51 -19.31
N LEU A 272 -2.72 -21.94 -18.23
CA LEU A 272 -3.31 -21.97 -16.91
C LEU A 272 -3.81 -20.61 -16.46
N PHE A 273 -3.01 -19.56 -16.69
CA PHE A 273 -3.39 -18.19 -16.29
C PHE A 273 -4.64 -17.73 -17.04
N LEU A 274 -4.76 -18.04 -18.33
CA LEU A 274 -5.95 -17.75 -19.12
C LEU A 274 -7.18 -18.52 -18.60
N ILE A 275 -7.01 -19.78 -18.22
CA ILE A 275 -8.09 -20.59 -17.61
C ILE A 275 -8.53 -19.96 -16.29
N ILE A 276 -7.60 -19.54 -15.43
CA ILE A 276 -7.95 -18.88 -14.17
C ILE A 276 -8.72 -17.57 -14.40
N ILE A 277 -8.31 -16.76 -15.36
CA ILE A 277 -9.04 -15.53 -15.72
C ILE A 277 -10.46 -15.86 -16.16
N LEU A 278 -10.66 -16.85 -17.02
CA LEU A 278 -11.99 -17.27 -17.45
C LEU A 278 -12.83 -17.76 -16.26
N LEU A 279 -12.27 -18.58 -15.38
CA LEU A 279 -12.96 -19.07 -14.19
C LEU A 279 -13.32 -17.92 -13.22
N LEU A 280 -12.45 -16.93 -13.04
CA LEU A 280 -12.75 -15.73 -12.24
C LEU A 280 -13.90 -14.91 -12.85
N PHE A 281 -14.04 -14.93 -14.17
CA PHE A 281 -15.15 -14.23 -14.83
C PHE A 281 -16.49 -14.94 -14.68
N PHE A 282 -16.52 -16.27 -14.81
CA PHE A 282 -17.77 -17.06 -14.77
C PHE A 282 -18.17 -17.48 -13.35
N ILE A 283 -17.21 -17.88 -12.50
CA ILE A 283 -17.49 -18.50 -11.19
C ILE A 283 -16.50 -17.94 -10.16
N PHE A 284 -16.64 -16.63 -9.86
CA PHE A 284 -15.69 -15.88 -9.05
C PHE A 284 -15.41 -16.52 -7.67
N ASP A 285 -16.45 -16.75 -6.86
CA ASP A 285 -16.32 -17.20 -5.47
C ASP A 285 -15.66 -18.57 -5.36
N VAL A 286 -16.11 -19.51 -6.20
CA VAL A 286 -15.57 -20.89 -6.23
C VAL A 286 -14.10 -20.86 -6.67
N THR A 287 -13.76 -20.01 -7.63
CA THR A 287 -12.37 -19.88 -8.12
C THR A 287 -11.46 -19.32 -7.04
N VAL A 288 -11.90 -18.29 -6.30
CA VAL A 288 -11.12 -17.72 -5.19
C VAL A 288 -10.89 -18.77 -4.10
N ILE A 289 -11.92 -19.50 -3.70
CA ILE A 289 -11.79 -20.60 -2.72
C ILE A 289 -10.82 -21.66 -3.22
N GLY A 290 -10.95 -22.08 -4.48
CA GLY A 290 -10.05 -23.05 -5.11
C GLY A 290 -8.60 -22.57 -5.11
N LEU A 291 -8.35 -21.30 -5.44
CA LEU A 291 -7.01 -20.71 -5.41
C LEU A 291 -6.41 -20.68 -3.99
N ILE A 292 -7.21 -20.39 -2.96
CA ILE A 292 -6.78 -20.43 -1.56
C ILE A 292 -6.37 -21.85 -1.17
N ILE A 293 -7.20 -22.85 -1.48
CA ILE A 293 -6.93 -24.25 -1.15
C ILE A 293 -5.66 -24.73 -1.86
N ILE A 294 -5.51 -24.46 -3.17
CA ILE A 294 -4.33 -24.84 -3.94
C ILE A 294 -3.08 -24.19 -3.37
N ASN A 295 -3.12 -22.90 -3.06
CA ASN A 295 -1.98 -22.19 -2.48
C ASN A 295 -1.59 -22.77 -1.10
N ALA A 296 -2.56 -23.05 -0.23
CA ALA A 296 -2.32 -23.68 1.06
C ALA A 296 -1.69 -25.09 0.90
N PHE A 297 -2.17 -25.89 -0.06
CA PHE A 297 -1.64 -27.22 -0.37
C PHE A 297 -0.19 -27.15 -0.88
N LEU A 298 0.09 -26.26 -1.85
CA LEU A 298 1.44 -26.06 -2.39
C LEU A 298 2.42 -25.62 -1.30
N ASN A 299 1.95 -24.76 -0.40
CA ASN A 299 2.76 -24.30 0.72
C ASN A 299 3.05 -25.39 1.74
N LYS A 300 2.05 -26.27 2.05
CA LYS A 300 2.22 -27.38 3.00
C LYS A 300 3.13 -28.47 2.44
N LYS A 301 2.98 -28.84 1.15
CA LYS A 301 3.70 -29.96 0.54
C LYS A 301 5.09 -29.61 0.04
N ILE A 302 5.29 -28.42 -0.54
CA ILE A 302 6.50 -28.06 -1.30
C ILE A 302 7.22 -26.85 -0.72
N ASN A 303 6.62 -26.14 0.25
CA ASN A 303 7.15 -24.87 0.79
C ASN A 303 7.50 -23.85 -0.32
N ILE A 304 6.62 -23.70 -1.32
CA ILE A 304 6.89 -22.93 -2.55
C ILE A 304 7.31 -21.50 -2.26
N ARG A 305 6.74 -20.86 -1.22
CA ARG A 305 7.10 -19.50 -0.79
C ARG A 305 8.54 -19.40 -0.32
N LEU A 306 9.03 -20.41 0.40
CA LEU A 306 10.42 -20.45 0.85
C LEU A 306 11.36 -20.60 -0.36
N SER A 307 11.00 -21.43 -1.33
CA SER A 307 11.75 -21.54 -2.58
C SER A 307 11.78 -20.22 -3.36
N GLN A 308 10.65 -19.54 -3.49
CA GLN A 308 10.57 -18.24 -4.17
C GLN A 308 11.42 -17.19 -3.45
N SER A 309 11.31 -17.09 -2.14
CA SER A 309 12.08 -16.15 -1.34
C SER A 309 13.59 -16.42 -1.43
N ASN A 310 14.01 -17.69 -1.45
CA ASN A 310 15.41 -18.07 -1.63
C ASN A 310 15.96 -17.68 -3.01
N ILE A 311 15.16 -17.82 -4.07
CA ILE A 311 15.54 -17.38 -5.42
C ILE A 311 15.74 -15.86 -5.45
N VAL A 312 14.80 -15.09 -4.86
CA VAL A 312 14.90 -13.63 -4.76
C VAL A 312 16.15 -13.23 -3.99
N ASN A 313 16.38 -13.82 -2.80
CA ASN A 313 17.56 -13.52 -1.98
C ASN A 313 18.87 -13.86 -2.69
N LYS A 314 18.94 -15.00 -3.38
CA LYS A 314 20.13 -15.39 -4.15
C LYS A 314 20.44 -14.38 -5.26
N GLN A 315 19.42 -13.93 -6.01
CA GLN A 315 19.62 -12.94 -7.06
C GLN A 315 20.03 -11.57 -6.50
N ILE A 316 19.47 -11.16 -5.35
CA ILE A 316 19.85 -9.91 -4.69
C ILE A 316 21.30 -9.97 -4.22
N ASN A 317 21.74 -11.06 -3.59
CA ASN A 317 23.12 -11.20 -3.14
C ASN A 317 24.12 -11.10 -4.31
N LEU A 318 23.83 -11.73 -5.45
CA LEU A 318 24.64 -11.60 -6.66
C LEU A 318 24.69 -10.16 -7.22
N LEU A 319 23.67 -9.33 -6.93
CA LEU A 319 23.65 -7.91 -7.32
C LEU A 319 24.38 -7.01 -6.35
N ILE A 320 24.52 -7.40 -5.08
CA ILE A 320 25.28 -6.67 -4.05
C ILE A 320 26.78 -6.92 -4.20
N GLU A 321 27.17 -8.11 -4.68
CA GLU A 321 28.58 -8.51 -4.88
C GLU A 321 29.19 -7.91 -6.17
N LYS A 322 28.38 -7.37 -7.08
CA LYS A 322 28.82 -6.63 -8.28
C LYS A 322 28.90 -5.13 -8.03
#